data_39c08610bb089d822caeecdf3323a5d0
#
_entry.id   39c08610bb089d822caeecdf3323a5d0
#
_cell.length_a   1.000
_cell.length_b   1.000
_cell.length_c   1.000
_cell.angle_alpha   90.00
_cell.angle_beta   90.00
_cell.angle_gamma   90.00
#
_symmetry.space_group_name_H-M   'P 1'
#
loop_
_entity.id
_entity.type
_entity.pdbx_description
1 polymer ?
#
loop_
_entity_poly.entity_id
_entity_poly.type
_entity_poly.pdbx_seq_one_letter_code
_entity_poly.pdbx_strand_id
1 'polypeptide(L)'
;MKKIIKGFLKRALIILLAVFMITVFFSLVDEKPTFADSGFSTSHSSGGSHSSSHSSSRSSSRSSSSGSSSSGSVSTSVDIVVFTIIIFTFLMIIATTSAKQKNKQIPKENIDESAVENEIKKSIPNFDKYAFLKEGFNIYCDIQNAWMNFKLEDVKDVITDELYNMYESQLATLEVKGEQNIMKDITLRRSYLRGVVKQNDNITIEAGYVIEMYDYIVDQQSGKLVRGESNRKMRVTYSMKFRKTLDENAKVEHCPNCGAKIEMNSSGTCEYCGSKIVADNTKWVLTEKKALNQYYI
;
A
#
# COMPACT_ATOMS: atom_id res chain seq x y z
N MET A 1 31.74 -16.29 -48.62
CA MET A 1 31.43 -15.06 -47.88
C MET A 1 29.94 -14.94 -47.48
N LYS A 2 28.97 -14.99 -48.42
CA LYS A 2 27.52 -14.79 -48.09
C LYS A 2 26.89 -15.74 -47.06
N LYS A 3 27.34 -17.02 -47.00
CA LYS A 3 26.84 -18.01 -45.99
C LYS A 3 27.32 -17.72 -44.57
N ILE A 4 28.54 -17.23 -44.39
CA ILE A 4 29.13 -16.87 -43.09
C ILE A 4 28.45 -15.65 -42.51
N ILE A 5 28.17 -14.63 -43.33
CA ILE A 5 27.46 -13.37 -42.96
C ILE A 5 26.04 -13.70 -42.51
N LYS A 6 25.28 -14.57 -43.23
CA LYS A 6 23.93 -15.00 -42.81
C LYS A 6 23.90 -15.74 -41.48
N GLY A 7 24.94 -16.57 -41.19
CA GLY A 7 25.07 -17.26 -39.90
C GLY A 7 25.32 -16.28 -38.75
N PHE A 8 26.17 -15.30 -38.97
CA PHE A 8 26.48 -14.25 -37.99
C PHE A 8 25.26 -13.37 -37.69
N LEU A 9 24.52 -12.97 -38.72
CA LEU A 9 23.30 -12.17 -38.54
C LEU A 9 22.21 -12.91 -37.79
N LYS A 10 22.02 -14.22 -38.04
CA LYS A 10 21.06 -15.04 -37.27
C LYS A 10 21.42 -15.14 -35.78
N ARG A 11 22.71 -15.33 -35.46
CA ARG A 11 23.18 -15.41 -34.06
C ARG A 11 23.04 -14.06 -33.35
N ALA A 12 23.40 -12.96 -34.00
CA ALA A 12 23.23 -11.62 -33.49
C ALA A 12 21.74 -11.31 -33.19
N LEU A 13 20.83 -11.71 -34.09
CA LEU A 13 19.38 -11.54 -33.88
C LEU A 13 18.84 -12.35 -32.69
N ILE A 14 19.33 -13.60 -32.52
CA ILE A 14 18.93 -14.44 -31.38
C ILE A 14 19.41 -13.85 -30.05
N ILE A 15 20.64 -13.32 -30.01
CA ILE A 15 21.19 -12.65 -28.82
C ILE A 15 20.38 -11.37 -28.51
N LEU A 16 20.04 -10.59 -29.51
CA LEU A 16 19.26 -9.37 -29.35
C LEU A 16 17.84 -9.65 -28.85
N LEU A 17 17.20 -10.73 -29.33
CA LEU A 17 15.91 -11.21 -28.84
C LEU A 17 16.00 -11.73 -27.41
N ALA A 18 17.06 -12.45 -27.05
CA ALA A 18 17.25 -12.94 -25.68
C ALA A 18 17.45 -11.78 -24.69
N VAL A 19 18.26 -10.77 -25.07
CA VAL A 19 18.46 -9.56 -24.25
C VAL A 19 17.12 -8.78 -24.10
N PHE A 20 16.37 -8.65 -25.19
CA PHE A 20 15.05 -8.00 -25.16
C PHE A 20 14.07 -8.76 -24.26
N MET A 21 14.00 -10.09 -24.33
CA MET A 21 13.15 -10.91 -23.46
C MET A 21 13.57 -10.80 -22.00
N ILE A 22 14.88 -10.75 -21.69
CA ILE A 22 15.39 -10.55 -20.34
C ILE A 22 15.02 -9.16 -19.82
N THR A 23 15.15 -8.10 -20.63
CA THR A 23 14.77 -6.75 -20.20
C THR A 23 13.26 -6.60 -19.99
N VAL A 24 12.44 -7.22 -20.83
CA VAL A 24 10.98 -7.26 -20.64
C VAL A 24 10.61 -8.07 -19.40
N PHE A 25 11.27 -9.22 -19.17
CA PHE A 25 11.04 -10.02 -17.97
C PHE A 25 11.41 -9.26 -16.69
N PHE A 26 12.54 -8.56 -16.65
CA PHE A 26 12.92 -7.73 -15.51
C PHE A 26 12.01 -6.50 -15.33
N SER A 27 11.46 -5.94 -16.41
CA SER A 27 10.48 -4.85 -16.33
C SER A 27 9.12 -5.32 -15.79
N LEU A 28 8.79 -6.60 -15.97
CA LEU A 28 7.57 -7.23 -15.44
C LEU A 28 7.73 -7.75 -14.01
N VAL A 29 8.98 -8.00 -13.57
CA VAL A 29 9.32 -8.50 -12.22
C VAL A 29 9.77 -7.37 -11.29
N ASP A 30 9.62 -6.11 -11.68
CA ASP A 30 9.78 -4.99 -10.75
C ASP A 30 8.59 -4.97 -9.75
N GLU A 31 8.47 -6.06 -8.98
CA GLU A 31 7.65 -6.11 -7.79
C GLU A 31 8.25 -5.10 -6.82
N LYS A 32 7.70 -3.90 -6.83
CA LYS A 32 7.91 -2.96 -5.73
C LYS A 32 7.59 -3.71 -4.46
N PRO A 33 8.43 -3.62 -3.41
CA PRO A 33 8.13 -4.28 -2.15
C PRO A 33 6.74 -3.83 -1.70
N THR A 34 5.77 -4.73 -1.79
CA THR A 34 4.42 -4.50 -1.28
C THR A 34 4.51 -4.64 0.22
N PHE A 35 4.58 -3.51 0.90
CA PHE A 35 4.48 -3.48 2.35
C PHE A 35 3.05 -3.81 2.75
N ALA A 36 2.91 -4.56 3.82
CA ALA A 36 1.62 -5.10 4.25
C ALA A 36 0.84 -4.16 5.18
N ASP A 37 1.31 -2.93 5.34
CA ASP A 37 0.61 -1.93 6.15
C ASP A 37 -0.83 -1.73 5.68
N SER A 38 -1.77 -1.63 6.62
CA SER A 38 -3.18 -1.37 6.34
C SER A 38 -3.33 -0.14 5.44
N GLY A 39 -3.90 -0.32 4.25
CA GLY A 39 -4.19 0.76 3.31
C GLY A 39 -3.00 1.28 2.49
N PHE A 40 -1.96 0.48 2.28
CA PHE A 40 -0.96 0.79 1.27
C PHE A 40 -1.57 0.64 -0.12
N SER A 41 -2.14 1.71 -0.66
CA SER A 41 -2.55 1.78 -2.06
C SER A 41 -1.42 2.41 -2.88
N THR A 42 -0.73 1.60 -3.68
CA THR A 42 -0.08 2.13 -4.87
C THR A 42 -1.20 2.68 -5.76
N SER A 43 -1.17 3.97 -6.06
CA SER A 43 -2.10 4.59 -6.99
C SER A 43 -1.93 3.94 -8.38
N HIS A 44 -2.71 2.90 -8.64
CA HIS A 44 -2.98 2.44 -10.00
C HIS A 44 -4.20 3.18 -10.49
N SER A 45 -4.02 4.04 -11.47
CA SER A 45 -5.11 4.53 -12.31
C SER A 45 -5.72 3.33 -13.02
N SER A 46 -6.86 2.84 -12.53
CA SER A 46 -7.64 1.81 -13.19
C SER A 46 -8.48 2.45 -14.28
N GLY A 47 -8.06 2.25 -15.53
CA GLY A 47 -8.97 2.28 -16.66
C GLY A 47 -9.75 0.97 -16.63
N GLY A 48 -11.08 1.06 -16.47
CA GLY A 48 -11.94 -0.12 -16.44
C GLY A 48 -12.15 -0.70 -17.84
N SER A 49 -12.39 -2.00 -17.91
CA SER A 49 -13.41 -2.59 -18.77
C SER A 49 -13.65 -4.04 -18.40
N HIS A 50 -14.91 -4.30 -18.18
CA HIS A 50 -15.51 -5.62 -18.01
C HIS A 50 -15.35 -6.47 -19.29
N SER A 51 -15.12 -7.78 -19.12
CA SER A 51 -15.93 -8.79 -19.80
C SER A 51 -15.65 -10.19 -19.29
N SER A 52 -16.74 -10.84 -19.03
CA SER A 52 -16.96 -12.21 -18.63
C SER A 52 -16.64 -13.22 -19.75
N SER A 53 -16.29 -14.43 -19.39
CA SER A 53 -16.96 -15.69 -19.72
C SER A 53 -16.06 -16.86 -20.13
N HIS A 54 -16.30 -17.94 -19.40
CA HIS A 54 -16.45 -19.34 -19.77
C HIS A 54 -15.32 -20.15 -20.42
N SER A 55 -14.88 -21.10 -19.63
CA SER A 55 -14.97 -22.60 -19.78
C SER A 55 -14.40 -23.25 -21.04
N SER A 56 -13.56 -24.19 -20.84
CA SER A 56 -13.67 -25.62 -21.09
C SER A 56 -12.39 -26.28 -21.62
N SER A 57 -11.95 -27.18 -20.83
CA SER A 57 -11.45 -28.55 -20.99
C SER A 57 -10.98 -29.09 -22.36
N ARG A 58 -9.98 -29.98 -22.19
CA ARG A 58 -9.54 -31.17 -22.95
C ARG A 58 -8.29 -30.98 -23.80
N SER A 59 -7.33 -31.70 -23.52
CA SER A 59 -6.89 -33.11 -23.49
C SER A 59 -5.81 -33.36 -24.54
N SER A 60 -4.72 -33.92 -24.05
CA SER A 60 -3.85 -34.97 -24.61
C SER A 60 -3.41 -34.90 -26.07
N SER A 61 -2.11 -34.93 -26.32
CA SER A 61 -1.48 -36.14 -26.88
C SER A 61 0.06 -35.98 -27.01
N ARG A 62 0.70 -37.08 -26.74
CA ARG A 62 2.12 -37.38 -26.90
C ARG A 62 2.49 -37.42 -28.39
N SER A 63 3.72 -36.97 -28.68
CA SER A 63 4.54 -37.75 -29.64
C SER A 63 6.02 -37.41 -29.45
N SER A 64 6.75 -38.44 -29.24
CA SER A 64 8.20 -38.59 -29.25
C SER A 64 8.75 -38.55 -30.66
N SER A 65 9.86 -37.89 -30.90
CA SER A 65 10.81 -38.36 -31.92
C SER A 65 12.22 -37.84 -31.64
N SER A 66 13.07 -38.77 -31.63
CA SER A 66 14.52 -38.85 -31.54
C SER A 66 15.27 -38.21 -32.72
N GLY A 67 16.52 -37.86 -32.47
CA GLY A 67 17.58 -37.85 -33.47
C GLY A 67 18.24 -36.50 -33.67
N SER A 68 19.39 -36.26 -33.47
CA SER A 68 20.69 -36.71 -33.79
C SER A 68 21.72 -35.60 -33.53
N SER A 69 22.79 -35.98 -32.95
CA SER A 69 24.02 -35.22 -32.70
C SER A 69 24.69 -34.77 -34.01
N SER A 70 25.05 -33.49 -34.08
CA SER A 70 26.16 -33.07 -34.95
C SER A 70 27.05 -32.09 -34.18
N SER A 71 28.19 -32.57 -33.85
CA SER A 71 29.36 -31.85 -33.33
C SER A 71 29.86 -30.86 -34.40
N GLY A 72 29.68 -29.57 -34.12
CA GLY A 72 30.34 -28.48 -34.84
C GLY A 72 31.25 -27.73 -33.89
N SER A 73 32.53 -27.93 -33.99
CA SER A 73 33.57 -27.15 -33.31
C SER A 73 33.48 -25.71 -33.78
N VAL A 74 33.07 -24.81 -32.89
CA VAL A 74 33.05 -23.36 -33.12
C VAL A 74 34.07 -22.71 -32.22
N SER A 75 34.90 -21.84 -32.81
CA SER A 75 36.07 -21.19 -32.21
C SER A 75 35.76 -20.59 -30.82
N THR A 76 36.41 -21.15 -29.80
CA THR A 76 36.29 -20.79 -28.36
C THR A 76 36.59 -19.33 -28.04
N SER A 77 37.25 -18.58 -28.92
CA SER A 77 37.61 -17.17 -28.71
C SER A 77 36.47 -16.20 -28.90
N VAL A 78 35.54 -16.46 -29.83
CA VAL A 78 34.36 -15.55 -30.08
C VAL A 78 33.30 -15.72 -29.00
N ASP A 79 33.13 -16.96 -28.50
CA ASP A 79 32.19 -17.25 -27.43
C ASP A 79 32.61 -16.61 -26.09
N ILE A 80 33.93 -16.58 -25.80
CA ILE A 80 34.46 -15.92 -24.60
C ILE A 80 34.24 -14.40 -24.65
N VAL A 81 34.50 -13.76 -25.79
CA VAL A 81 34.29 -12.31 -25.95
C VAL A 81 32.81 -11.95 -25.82
N VAL A 82 31.91 -12.73 -26.40
CA VAL A 82 30.45 -12.50 -26.25
C VAL A 82 30.03 -12.70 -24.81
N PHE A 83 30.51 -13.72 -24.12
CA PHE A 83 30.21 -14.00 -22.72
C PHE A 83 30.72 -12.89 -21.78
N THR A 84 31.91 -12.35 -22.02
CA THR A 84 32.46 -11.25 -21.23
C THR A 84 31.68 -9.95 -21.44
N ILE A 85 31.21 -9.66 -22.66
CA ILE A 85 30.35 -8.49 -22.94
C ILE A 85 29.01 -8.64 -22.22
N ILE A 86 28.41 -9.83 -22.22
CA ILE A 86 27.15 -10.10 -21.51
C ILE A 86 27.31 -9.91 -20.00
N ILE A 87 28.37 -10.44 -19.40
CA ILE A 87 28.68 -10.27 -17.98
C ILE A 87 28.90 -8.78 -17.65
N PHE A 88 29.68 -8.08 -18.48
CA PHE A 88 29.96 -6.66 -18.25
C PHE A 88 28.70 -5.80 -18.35
N THR A 89 27.82 -6.02 -19.34
CA THR A 89 26.52 -5.32 -19.42
C THR A 89 25.62 -5.65 -18.26
N PHE A 90 25.60 -6.89 -17.80
CA PHE A 90 24.84 -7.32 -16.62
C PHE A 90 25.35 -6.64 -15.33
N LEU A 91 26.66 -6.56 -15.13
CA LEU A 91 27.29 -5.87 -14.00
C LEU A 91 27.03 -4.35 -14.07
N MET A 92 27.03 -3.74 -15.25
CA MET A 92 26.70 -2.32 -15.45
C MET A 92 25.23 -2.05 -15.15
N ILE A 93 24.31 -2.93 -15.52
CA ILE A 93 22.89 -2.84 -15.18
C ILE A 93 22.69 -2.93 -13.66
N ILE A 94 23.34 -3.89 -12.98
CA ILE A 94 23.30 -4.00 -11.52
C ILE A 94 23.87 -2.74 -10.86
N ALA A 95 24.99 -2.21 -11.33
CA ALA A 95 25.60 -1.01 -10.78
C ALA A 95 24.71 0.23 -10.96
N THR A 96 24.03 0.37 -12.10
CA THR A 96 23.11 1.49 -12.36
C THR A 96 21.79 1.37 -11.59
N THR A 97 21.28 0.17 -11.38
CA THR A 97 20.09 -0.05 -10.54
C THR A 97 20.38 0.20 -9.06
N SER A 98 21.53 -0.26 -8.56
CA SER A 98 21.97 0.01 -7.18
C SER A 98 22.26 1.51 -6.94
N ALA A 99 22.72 2.24 -7.94
CA ALA A 99 22.94 3.70 -7.82
C ALA A 99 21.63 4.52 -7.81
N LYS A 100 20.53 4.00 -8.36
CA LYS A 100 19.23 4.68 -8.40
C LYS A 100 18.45 4.63 -7.08
N GLN A 101 18.87 3.79 -6.12
CA GLN A 101 18.27 3.68 -4.80
C GLN A 101 18.81 4.72 -3.80
N LYS A 102 19.67 5.65 -4.24
CA LYS A 102 20.10 6.80 -3.42
C LYS A 102 18.91 7.74 -3.19
N ASN A 103 18.39 7.68 -1.96
CA ASN A 103 17.67 8.76 -1.26
C ASN A 103 16.91 9.72 -2.18
N LYS A 104 15.71 9.35 -2.59
CA LYS A 104 14.72 10.34 -2.99
C LYS A 104 14.29 11.07 -1.72
N GLN A 105 15.09 12.05 -1.28
CA GLN A 105 14.65 13.01 -0.27
C GLN A 105 13.35 13.59 -0.79
N ILE A 106 12.26 13.40 -0.02
CA ILE A 106 11.01 14.12 -0.29
C ILE A 106 11.40 15.59 -0.33
N PRO A 107 10.99 16.36 -1.36
CA PRO A 107 11.09 17.80 -1.32
C PRO A 107 10.50 18.23 0.02
N LYS A 108 11.22 19.00 0.81
CA LYS A 108 10.74 19.54 2.08
C LYS A 108 9.57 20.46 1.71
N GLU A 109 8.37 19.91 1.77
CA GLU A 109 7.16 20.66 1.50
C GLU A 109 7.12 21.78 2.53
N ASN A 110 7.18 23.01 2.07
CA ASN A 110 7.23 24.18 2.94
C ASN A 110 5.79 24.51 3.39
N ILE A 111 5.26 23.69 4.30
CA ILE A 111 3.91 23.85 4.83
C ILE A 111 3.98 24.89 5.95
N ASP A 112 3.19 25.93 5.82
CA ASP A 112 2.95 26.88 6.91
C ASP A 112 1.87 26.30 7.85
N GLU A 113 2.31 25.53 8.85
CA GLU A 113 1.43 24.94 9.84
C GLU A 113 0.58 25.99 10.60
N SER A 114 1.13 27.19 10.78
CA SER A 114 0.44 28.27 11.50
C SER A 114 -0.73 28.80 10.67
N ALA A 115 -0.54 28.95 9.37
CA ALA A 115 -1.61 29.34 8.46
C ALA A 115 -2.72 28.28 8.43
N VAL A 116 -2.36 26.97 8.38
CA VAL A 116 -3.33 25.87 8.43
C VAL A 116 -4.11 25.90 9.75
N GLU A 117 -3.41 26.03 10.89
CA GLU A 117 -4.04 26.07 12.21
C GLU A 117 -5.02 27.26 12.33
N ASN A 118 -4.62 28.43 11.85
CA ASN A 118 -5.49 29.61 11.85
C ASN A 118 -6.74 29.42 10.98
N GLU A 119 -6.60 28.74 9.85
CA GLU A 119 -7.76 28.42 8.99
C GLU A 119 -8.73 27.44 9.68
N ILE A 120 -8.20 26.42 10.38
CA ILE A 120 -9.02 25.49 11.17
C ILE A 120 -9.80 26.25 12.26
N LYS A 121 -9.14 27.17 12.97
CA LYS A 121 -9.76 27.95 14.06
C LYS A 121 -10.90 28.85 13.61
N LYS A 122 -11.00 29.18 12.33
CA LYS A 122 -12.20 29.88 11.81
C LYS A 122 -13.47 29.01 11.89
N SER A 123 -13.33 27.69 11.83
CA SER A 123 -14.46 26.74 11.92
C SER A 123 -14.56 26.07 13.27
N ILE A 124 -13.43 25.88 13.96
CA ILE A 124 -13.35 25.28 15.31
C ILE A 124 -12.53 26.24 16.18
N PRO A 125 -13.15 27.26 16.81
CA PRO A 125 -12.42 28.30 17.56
C PRO A 125 -11.50 27.76 18.65
N ASN A 126 -11.90 26.68 19.34
CA ASN A 126 -11.15 26.05 20.43
C ASN A 126 -10.31 24.85 19.93
N PHE A 127 -9.87 24.85 18.67
CA PHE A 127 -9.04 23.79 18.12
C PHE A 127 -7.69 23.69 18.83
N ASP A 128 -7.43 22.51 19.40
CA ASP A 128 -6.14 22.14 19.97
C ASP A 128 -5.37 21.24 18.99
N LYS A 129 -4.35 21.79 18.36
CA LYS A 129 -3.50 21.07 17.40
C LYS A 129 -2.86 19.82 18.01
N TYR A 130 -2.37 19.91 19.22
CA TYR A 130 -1.65 18.81 19.85
C TYR A 130 -2.59 17.68 20.26
N ALA A 131 -3.77 18.03 20.79
CA ALA A 131 -4.82 17.05 21.08
C ALA A 131 -5.27 16.32 19.80
N PHE A 132 -5.55 17.08 18.72
CA PHE A 132 -5.92 16.52 17.43
C PHE A 132 -4.85 15.57 16.86
N LEU A 133 -3.59 16.01 16.81
CA LEU A 133 -2.49 15.19 16.26
C LEU A 133 -2.25 13.92 17.09
N LYS A 134 -2.42 14.00 18.40
CA LYS A 134 -2.34 12.85 19.30
C LYS A 134 -3.49 11.87 19.06
N GLU A 135 -4.73 12.38 18.93
CA GLU A 135 -5.92 11.58 18.63
C GLU A 135 -5.76 10.86 17.29
N GLY A 136 -5.32 11.56 16.23
CA GLY A 136 -5.06 10.94 14.92
C GLY A 136 -3.99 9.85 14.98
N PHE A 137 -2.97 9.99 15.80
CA PHE A 137 -1.98 8.92 16.01
C PHE A 137 -2.58 7.73 16.79
N ASN A 138 -3.43 7.98 17.77
CA ASN A 138 -4.13 6.91 18.49
C ASN A 138 -5.04 6.12 17.54
N ILE A 139 -5.83 6.81 16.71
CA ILE A 139 -6.66 6.18 15.66
C ILE A 139 -5.78 5.29 14.75
N TYR A 140 -4.61 5.78 14.34
CA TYR A 140 -3.67 4.97 13.57
C TYR A 140 -3.26 3.71 14.32
N CYS A 141 -2.86 3.81 15.59
CA CYS A 141 -2.45 2.65 16.40
C CYS A 141 -3.58 1.63 16.59
N ASP A 142 -4.80 2.11 16.82
CA ASP A 142 -5.99 1.26 16.98
C ASP A 142 -6.28 0.48 15.69
N ILE A 143 -6.19 1.15 14.52
CA ILE A 143 -6.34 0.51 13.22
C ILE A 143 -5.25 -0.55 13.01
N GLN A 144 -3.97 -0.27 13.32
CA GLN A 144 -2.91 -1.26 13.17
C GLN A 144 -3.12 -2.46 14.10
N ASN A 145 -3.63 -2.21 15.30
CA ASN A 145 -3.93 -3.26 16.28
C ASN A 145 -5.09 -4.15 15.80
N ALA A 146 -6.18 -3.54 15.34
CA ALA A 146 -7.32 -4.23 14.74
C ALA A 146 -6.90 -5.04 13.51
N TRP A 147 -6.06 -4.46 12.66
CA TRP A 147 -5.49 -5.10 11.48
C TRP A 147 -4.67 -6.36 11.80
N MET A 148 -3.72 -6.26 12.75
CA MET A 148 -2.89 -7.40 13.15
C MET A 148 -3.71 -8.55 13.73
N ASN A 149 -4.83 -8.24 14.39
CA ASN A 149 -5.68 -9.21 15.06
C ASN A 149 -6.88 -9.66 14.21
N PHE A 150 -7.01 -9.22 12.96
CA PHE A 150 -8.18 -9.50 12.09
C PHE A 150 -9.52 -9.09 12.73
N LYS A 151 -9.54 -7.93 13.42
CA LYS A 151 -10.70 -7.38 14.14
C LYS A 151 -11.03 -5.97 13.70
N LEU A 152 -11.24 -5.77 12.39
CA LEU A 152 -11.52 -4.45 11.84
C LEU A 152 -12.81 -3.82 12.37
N GLU A 153 -13.75 -4.62 12.82
CA GLU A 153 -14.98 -4.14 13.45
C GLU A 153 -14.73 -3.26 14.66
N ASP A 154 -13.61 -3.44 15.36
CA ASP A 154 -13.25 -2.64 16.55
C ASP A 154 -12.95 -1.17 16.22
N VAL A 155 -12.72 -0.85 14.95
CA VAL A 155 -12.35 0.50 14.48
C VAL A 155 -13.32 1.07 13.45
N LYS A 156 -14.47 0.42 13.26
CA LYS A 156 -15.45 0.81 12.26
C LYS A 156 -16.00 2.23 12.46
N ASP A 157 -16.05 2.71 13.69
CA ASP A 157 -16.56 4.03 14.06
C ASP A 157 -15.53 5.17 13.90
N VAL A 158 -14.25 4.85 13.65
CA VAL A 158 -13.17 5.82 13.47
C VAL A 158 -12.57 5.83 12.06
N ILE A 159 -13.14 5.06 11.14
CA ILE A 159 -12.79 5.04 9.71
C ILE A 159 -14.06 5.12 8.86
N THR A 160 -13.94 5.60 7.61
CA THR A 160 -15.09 5.60 6.69
C THR A 160 -15.39 4.21 6.16
N ASP A 161 -16.63 3.99 5.69
CA ASP A 161 -17.04 2.71 5.11
C ASP A 161 -16.18 2.32 3.89
N GLU A 162 -15.77 3.29 3.07
CA GLU A 162 -14.88 3.04 1.92
C GLU A 162 -13.52 2.52 2.38
N LEU A 163 -12.97 3.11 3.44
CA LEU A 163 -11.69 2.71 4.00
C LEU A 163 -11.79 1.36 4.70
N TYR A 164 -12.90 1.13 5.43
CA TYR A 164 -13.22 -0.16 6.05
C TYR A 164 -13.28 -1.29 5.02
N ASN A 165 -14.09 -1.13 3.97
CA ASN A 165 -14.24 -2.14 2.91
C ASN A 165 -12.92 -2.44 2.19
N MET A 166 -12.09 -1.41 1.97
CA MET A 166 -10.76 -1.59 1.40
C MET A 166 -9.87 -2.43 2.32
N TYR A 167 -9.85 -2.13 3.61
CA TYR A 167 -9.06 -2.87 4.59
C TYR A 167 -9.55 -4.31 4.76
N GLU A 168 -10.85 -4.51 4.82
CA GLU A 168 -11.46 -5.84 4.88
C GLU A 168 -11.04 -6.72 3.71
N SER A 169 -11.10 -6.20 2.48
CA SER A 169 -10.64 -6.89 1.28
C SER A 169 -9.16 -7.26 1.32
N GLN A 170 -8.31 -6.38 1.87
CA GLN A 170 -6.88 -6.64 2.00
C GLN A 170 -6.61 -7.69 3.08
N LEU A 171 -7.30 -7.63 4.24
CA LEU A 171 -7.19 -8.64 5.29
C LEU A 171 -7.66 -10.01 4.83
N ALA A 172 -8.78 -10.10 4.11
CA ALA A 172 -9.24 -11.35 3.52
C ALA A 172 -8.19 -12.00 2.62
N THR A 173 -7.39 -11.18 1.92
CA THR A 173 -6.27 -11.68 1.11
C THR A 173 -5.15 -12.28 1.96
N LEU A 174 -4.84 -11.71 3.12
CA LEU A 174 -3.85 -12.26 4.06
C LEU A 174 -4.38 -13.56 4.68
N GLU A 175 -5.64 -13.58 5.08
CA GLU A 175 -6.29 -14.74 5.69
C GLU A 175 -6.30 -15.95 4.74
N VAL A 176 -6.69 -15.76 3.47
CA VAL A 176 -6.67 -16.81 2.44
C VAL A 176 -5.26 -17.37 2.23
N LYS A 177 -4.22 -16.55 2.39
CA LYS A 177 -2.83 -16.98 2.27
C LYS A 177 -2.27 -17.61 3.56
N GLY A 178 -3.00 -17.58 4.66
CA GLY A 178 -2.50 -17.97 5.98
C GLY A 178 -1.39 -17.05 6.48
N GLU A 179 -1.41 -15.78 6.09
CA GLU A 179 -0.40 -14.80 6.42
C GLU A 179 -0.92 -13.81 7.48
N GLN A 180 -0.04 -13.34 8.34
CA GLN A 180 -0.35 -12.29 9.32
C GLN A 180 0.68 -11.18 9.25
N ASN A 181 0.21 -9.94 9.22
CA ASN A 181 1.09 -8.79 9.35
C ASN A 181 1.41 -8.56 10.84
N ILE A 182 2.66 -8.32 11.12
CA ILE A 182 3.18 -8.03 12.47
C ILE A 182 3.82 -6.64 12.45
N MET A 183 3.29 -5.75 13.27
CA MET A 183 3.86 -4.44 13.52
C MET A 183 4.26 -4.33 15.00
N LYS A 184 5.51 -3.92 15.26
CA LYS A 184 6.04 -3.79 16.62
C LYS A 184 6.75 -2.46 16.81
N ASP A 185 6.78 -2.00 18.06
CA ASP A 185 7.49 -0.79 18.49
C ASP A 185 7.10 0.44 17.67
N ILE A 186 5.80 0.60 17.41
CA ILE A 186 5.24 1.73 16.70
C ILE A 186 5.57 3.00 17.47
N THR A 187 6.37 3.87 16.88
CA THR A 187 6.89 5.08 17.55
C THR A 187 6.63 6.30 16.67
N LEU A 188 5.90 7.26 17.19
CA LEU A 188 5.72 8.58 16.55
C LEU A 188 6.98 9.41 16.69
N ARG A 189 7.57 9.84 15.57
CA ARG A 189 8.73 10.74 15.53
C ARG A 189 8.34 12.18 15.33
N ARG A 190 7.34 12.43 14.52
CA ARG A 190 6.85 13.77 14.22
C ARG A 190 5.39 13.70 13.75
N SER A 191 4.60 14.69 14.13
CA SER A 191 3.29 14.96 13.55
C SER A 191 3.14 16.46 13.26
N TYR A 192 2.38 16.81 12.24
CA TYR A 192 2.21 18.20 11.81
C TYR A 192 0.96 18.36 10.95
N LEU A 193 0.40 19.57 10.93
CA LEU A 193 -0.72 19.90 10.05
C LEU A 193 -0.21 20.10 8.62
N ARG A 194 -0.98 19.61 7.63
CA ARG A 194 -0.65 19.74 6.21
C ARG A 194 -1.64 20.63 5.47
N GLY A 195 -2.91 20.55 5.82
CA GLY A 195 -3.95 21.30 5.13
C GLY A 195 -5.31 21.13 5.81
N VAL A 196 -6.24 21.93 5.35
CA VAL A 196 -7.64 21.88 5.79
C VAL A 196 -8.56 22.21 4.63
N VAL A 197 -9.68 21.51 4.55
CA VAL A 197 -10.76 21.78 3.60
C VAL A 197 -12.08 21.76 4.34
N LYS A 198 -12.90 22.80 4.15
CA LYS A 198 -14.28 22.86 4.64
C LYS A 198 -15.22 22.70 3.46
N GLN A 199 -16.14 21.76 3.57
CA GLN A 199 -17.22 21.53 2.60
C GLN A 199 -18.53 21.37 3.34
N ASN A 200 -19.46 22.31 3.14
CA ASN A 200 -20.72 22.35 3.87
C ASN A 200 -20.46 22.29 5.39
N ASP A 201 -21.09 21.33 6.06
CA ASP A 201 -20.96 21.11 7.51
C ASP A 201 -19.81 20.17 7.88
N ASN A 202 -18.96 19.79 6.92
CA ASN A 202 -17.81 18.94 7.19
C ASN A 202 -16.50 19.72 7.10
N ILE A 203 -15.61 19.45 8.04
CA ILE A 203 -14.22 19.88 7.98
C ILE A 203 -13.33 18.66 7.83
N THR A 204 -12.38 18.70 6.90
CA THR A 204 -11.38 17.68 6.71
C THR A 204 -10.00 18.27 6.94
N ILE A 205 -9.26 17.73 7.90
CA ILE A 205 -7.90 18.15 8.21
C ILE A 205 -6.94 17.08 7.69
N GLU A 206 -5.94 17.50 6.92
CA GLU A 206 -4.83 16.67 6.51
C GLU A 206 -3.67 16.85 7.50
N ALA A 207 -3.15 15.75 8.02
CA ALA A 207 -2.02 15.72 8.94
C ALA A 207 -0.91 14.79 8.45
N GLY A 208 0.33 15.18 8.69
CA GLY A 208 1.51 14.38 8.41
C GLY A 208 2.00 13.65 9.66
N TYR A 209 2.35 12.37 9.52
CA TYR A 209 2.91 11.56 10.60
C TYR A 209 4.18 10.85 10.13
N VAL A 210 5.26 11.01 10.87
CA VAL A 210 6.50 10.25 10.68
C VAL A 210 6.55 9.18 11.75
N ILE A 211 6.43 7.93 11.35
CA ILE A 211 6.30 6.77 12.24
C ILE A 211 7.42 5.77 11.96
N GLU A 212 7.97 5.20 13.01
CA GLU A 212 8.94 4.11 12.96
C GLU A 212 8.35 2.86 13.59
N MET A 213 8.55 1.71 12.96
CA MET A 213 8.07 0.43 13.43
C MET A 213 8.83 -0.71 12.78
N TYR A 214 8.81 -1.90 13.37
CA TYR A 214 9.03 -3.13 12.63
C TYR A 214 7.74 -3.47 11.90
N ASP A 215 7.81 -3.77 10.61
CA ASP A 215 6.67 -4.17 9.80
C ASP A 215 7.07 -5.32 8.89
N TYR A 216 6.47 -6.49 9.12
CA TYR A 216 6.77 -7.71 8.39
C TYR A 216 5.58 -8.67 8.41
N ILE A 217 5.58 -9.63 7.49
CA ILE A 217 4.55 -10.66 7.39
C ILE A 217 5.14 -12.00 7.77
N VAL A 218 4.37 -12.75 8.55
CA VAL A 218 4.67 -14.13 8.92
C VAL A 218 3.58 -15.07 8.42
N ASP A 219 3.95 -16.32 8.23
CA ASP A 219 3.00 -17.43 8.11
C ASP A 219 2.35 -17.68 9.47
N GLN A 220 1.02 -17.72 9.53
CA GLN A 220 0.26 -17.83 10.78
C GLN A 220 0.52 -19.13 11.54
N GLN A 221 0.76 -20.22 10.81
CA GLN A 221 0.91 -21.55 11.41
C GLN A 221 2.33 -21.78 11.94
N SER A 222 3.33 -21.42 11.16
CA SER A 222 4.75 -21.68 11.50
C SER A 222 5.45 -20.51 12.16
N GLY A 223 4.90 -19.29 12.11
CA GLY A 223 5.54 -18.06 12.56
C GLY A 223 6.75 -17.64 11.72
N LYS A 224 7.02 -18.30 10.59
CA LYS A 224 8.15 -17.99 9.73
C LYS A 224 7.93 -16.69 8.99
N LEU A 225 9.01 -15.91 8.84
CA LEU A 225 9.01 -14.68 8.05
C LEU A 225 8.71 -15.01 6.57
N VAL A 226 7.68 -14.37 6.02
CA VAL A 226 7.26 -14.47 4.61
C VAL A 226 7.76 -13.27 3.82
N ARG A 227 7.56 -12.04 4.33
CA ARG A 227 7.96 -10.78 3.68
C ARG A 227 8.36 -9.73 4.71
N GLY A 228 9.15 -8.75 4.28
CA GLY A 228 9.63 -7.67 5.13
C GLY A 228 10.90 -8.04 5.90
N GLU A 229 11.30 -7.19 6.84
CA GLU A 229 12.48 -7.39 7.68
C GLU A 229 12.10 -7.30 9.17
N SER A 230 12.25 -8.39 9.91
CA SER A 230 11.89 -8.44 11.34
C SER A 230 12.97 -7.87 12.26
N ASN A 231 14.16 -7.58 11.73
CA ASN A 231 15.33 -7.09 12.49
C ASN A 231 15.70 -5.63 12.19
N ARG A 232 14.97 -4.96 11.29
CA ARG A 232 15.17 -3.54 10.98
C ARG A 232 13.86 -2.80 11.09
N LYS A 233 13.91 -1.57 11.63
CA LYS A 233 12.76 -0.69 11.64
C LYS A 233 12.58 -0.03 10.28
N MET A 234 11.33 0.15 9.93
CA MET A 234 10.92 0.97 8.81
C MET A 234 10.49 2.35 9.32
N ARG A 235 10.91 3.40 8.64
CA ARG A 235 10.37 4.75 8.84
C ARG A 235 9.45 5.07 7.69
N VAL A 236 8.21 5.40 8.03
CA VAL A 236 7.18 5.80 7.06
C VAL A 236 6.71 7.21 7.37
N THR A 237 6.54 8.01 6.33
CA THR A 237 5.86 9.31 6.41
C THR A 237 4.49 9.16 5.78
N TYR A 238 3.45 9.33 6.58
CA TYR A 238 2.07 9.29 6.13
C TYR A 238 1.47 10.68 5.97
N SER A 239 0.60 10.84 4.98
CA SER A 239 -0.47 11.83 4.96
C SER A 239 -1.75 11.12 5.35
N MET A 240 -2.45 11.65 6.36
CA MET A 240 -3.72 11.13 6.84
C MET A 240 -4.76 12.26 6.84
N LYS A 241 -5.95 11.97 6.33
CA LYS A 241 -7.07 12.91 6.33
C LYS A 241 -8.12 12.48 7.32
N PHE A 242 -8.50 13.39 8.18
CA PHE A 242 -9.53 13.19 9.19
C PHE A 242 -10.68 14.14 8.93
N ARG A 243 -11.89 13.63 8.89
CA ARG A 243 -13.12 14.39 8.71
C ARG A 243 -13.89 14.45 10.02
N LYS A 244 -14.53 15.59 10.25
CA LYS A 244 -15.47 15.82 11.35
C LYS A 244 -16.65 16.64 10.84
N THR A 245 -17.86 16.29 11.27
CA THR A 245 -19.05 17.09 11.01
C THR A 245 -19.15 18.21 12.04
N LEU A 246 -19.45 19.42 11.59
CA LEU A 246 -19.57 20.63 12.43
C LEU A 246 -21.01 20.92 12.83
N ASP A 247 -21.98 20.22 12.22
CA ASP A 247 -23.39 20.40 12.57
C ASP A 247 -23.69 19.75 13.93
N GLU A 248 -23.89 20.58 14.95
CA GLU A 248 -24.28 20.13 16.29
C GLU A 248 -25.69 19.50 16.32
N ASN A 249 -26.51 19.74 15.28
CA ASN A 249 -27.87 19.21 15.16
C ASN A 249 -27.99 18.05 14.18
N ALA A 250 -26.87 17.50 13.67
CA ALA A 250 -26.90 16.34 12.80
C ALA A 250 -27.61 15.19 13.51
N LYS A 251 -28.84 14.94 13.10
CA LYS A 251 -29.68 13.88 13.66
C LYS A 251 -29.10 12.53 13.27
N VAL A 252 -28.83 11.69 14.25
CA VAL A 252 -28.56 10.29 13.99
C VAL A 252 -29.90 9.65 13.58
N GLU A 253 -30.07 9.38 12.30
CA GLU A 253 -31.33 8.78 11.78
C GLU A 253 -31.45 7.29 12.10
N HIS A 254 -30.32 6.63 12.32
CA HIS A 254 -30.26 5.20 12.60
C HIS A 254 -29.36 4.90 13.79
N CYS A 255 -29.77 3.98 14.65
CA CYS A 255 -28.97 3.54 15.78
C CYS A 255 -27.68 2.85 15.30
N PRO A 256 -26.47 3.30 15.69
CA PRO A 256 -25.22 2.71 15.26
C PRO A 256 -25.04 1.27 15.75
N ASN A 257 -25.77 0.85 16.79
CA ASN A 257 -25.66 -0.49 17.34
C ASN A 257 -26.63 -1.51 16.73
N CYS A 258 -27.89 -1.12 16.46
CA CYS A 258 -28.92 -2.05 15.98
C CYS A 258 -29.51 -1.68 14.61
N GLY A 259 -29.10 -0.55 14.01
CA GLY A 259 -29.60 -0.09 12.71
C GLY A 259 -31.06 0.44 12.71
N ALA A 260 -31.76 0.39 13.84
CA ALA A 260 -33.13 0.87 13.93
C ALA A 260 -33.19 2.37 13.62
N LYS A 261 -34.20 2.80 12.85
CA LYS A 261 -34.49 4.20 12.67
C LYS A 261 -34.90 4.82 14.01
N ILE A 262 -34.24 5.90 14.40
CA ILE A 262 -34.45 6.55 15.68
C ILE A 262 -34.96 7.97 15.49
N GLU A 263 -35.97 8.34 16.26
CA GLU A 263 -36.31 9.73 16.49
C GLU A 263 -35.59 10.16 17.76
N MET A 264 -34.78 11.22 17.68
CA MET A 264 -34.01 11.68 18.84
C MET A 264 -34.97 12.05 19.97
N ASN A 265 -34.91 11.26 21.05
CA ASN A 265 -35.54 11.63 22.32
C ASN A 265 -34.52 12.33 23.23
N SER A 266 -34.99 13.00 24.26
CA SER A 266 -34.17 13.74 25.21
C SER A 266 -33.24 12.84 26.07
N SER A 267 -33.42 11.52 26.01
CA SER A 267 -32.62 10.56 26.81
C SER A 267 -31.27 10.19 26.19
N GLY A 268 -31.08 10.46 24.89
CA GLY A 268 -29.86 10.10 24.17
C GLY A 268 -29.57 8.58 24.13
N THR A 269 -30.63 7.77 24.28
CA THR A 269 -30.54 6.30 24.24
C THR A 269 -31.48 5.74 23.16
N CYS A 270 -31.07 4.65 22.53
CA CYS A 270 -31.89 3.94 21.56
C CYS A 270 -33.04 3.23 22.25
N GLU A 271 -34.28 3.50 21.84
CA GLU A 271 -35.47 2.88 22.41
C GLU A 271 -35.54 1.36 22.12
N TYR A 272 -34.86 0.90 21.06
CA TYR A 272 -34.92 -0.51 20.65
C TYR A 272 -33.86 -1.39 21.32
N CYS A 273 -32.65 -0.88 21.53
CA CYS A 273 -31.54 -1.70 22.08
C CYS A 273 -30.92 -1.14 23.36
N GLY A 274 -31.40 0.04 23.86
CA GLY A 274 -30.86 0.67 25.06
C GLY A 274 -29.46 1.27 24.92
N SER A 275 -28.85 1.17 23.76
CA SER A 275 -27.50 1.73 23.55
C SER A 275 -27.53 3.25 23.59
N LYS A 276 -26.51 3.85 24.19
CA LYS A 276 -26.33 5.30 24.22
C LYS A 276 -26.11 5.81 22.80
N ILE A 277 -27.02 6.66 22.32
CA ILE A 277 -26.90 7.34 21.05
C ILE A 277 -26.08 8.61 21.31
N VAL A 278 -24.78 8.52 21.13
CA VAL A 278 -23.95 9.71 21.04
C VAL A 278 -24.04 10.14 19.58
N ALA A 279 -24.53 11.36 19.33
CA ALA A 279 -24.38 11.95 18.00
C ALA A 279 -22.88 11.96 17.71
N ASP A 280 -22.46 11.12 16.77
CA ASP A 280 -21.04 10.84 16.49
C ASP A 280 -20.34 11.99 15.74
N ASN A 281 -20.99 13.17 15.75
CA ASN A 281 -20.53 14.41 15.13
C ASN A 281 -19.30 15.01 15.81
N THR A 282 -18.91 14.44 16.98
CA THR A 282 -17.80 14.97 17.76
C THR A 282 -16.47 14.28 17.48
N LYS A 283 -16.47 13.09 16.86
CA LYS A 283 -15.27 12.29 16.61
C LYS A 283 -14.62 12.63 15.26
N TRP A 284 -13.32 12.51 15.25
CA TRP A 284 -12.56 12.51 14.00
C TRP A 284 -12.61 11.13 13.36
N VAL A 285 -12.95 11.07 12.08
CA VAL A 285 -13.03 9.84 11.29
C VAL A 285 -11.95 9.87 10.22
N LEU A 286 -11.08 8.87 10.18
CA LEU A 286 -10.06 8.74 9.15
C LEU A 286 -10.72 8.41 7.81
N THR A 287 -10.46 9.25 6.79
CA THR A 287 -11.01 9.11 5.44
C THR A 287 -9.97 8.66 4.42
N GLU A 288 -8.69 8.94 4.68
CA GLU A 288 -7.60 8.59 3.77
C GLU A 288 -6.30 8.41 4.57
N LYS A 289 -5.54 7.35 4.26
CA LYS A 289 -4.16 7.14 4.72
C LYS A 289 -3.29 6.86 3.50
N LYS A 290 -2.27 7.67 3.28
CA LYS A 290 -1.35 7.55 2.16
C LYS A 290 0.10 7.61 2.63
N ALA A 291 0.90 6.61 2.30
CA ALA A 291 2.34 6.67 2.50
C ALA A 291 2.97 7.60 1.45
N LEU A 292 3.68 8.61 1.92
CA LEU A 292 4.42 9.57 1.09
C LEU A 292 5.85 9.11 0.85
N ASN A 293 6.45 8.47 1.85
CA ASN A 293 7.80 7.93 1.81
C ASN A 293 7.96 6.80 2.82
N GLN A 294 8.82 5.84 2.49
CA GLN A 294 9.16 4.75 3.39
C GLN A 294 10.55 4.20 3.08
N TYR A 295 11.29 3.82 4.13
CA TYR A 295 12.63 3.23 4.01
C TYR A 295 13.02 2.54 5.33
N TYR A 296 13.88 1.54 5.23
CA TYR A 296 14.47 0.88 6.39
C TYR A 296 15.57 1.73 7.03
N ILE A 297 15.65 1.70 8.37
CA ILE A 297 16.63 2.42 9.19
C ILE A 297 17.43 1.45 10.04
#